data_fb3904c4db83fd50d242b1603b513aa9
#
_entry.id   fb3904c4db83fd50d242b1603b513aa9
#
_cell.length_a   1.000
_cell.length_b   1.000
_cell.length_c   1.000
_cell.angle_alpha   90.00
_cell.angle_beta   90.00
_cell.angle_gamma   90.00
#
_symmetry.space_group_name_H-M   'P 1'
#
loop_
_entity.id
_entity.type
_entity.pdbx_description
1 polymer ?
#
loop_
_entity_poly.entity_id
_entity_poly.type
_entity_poly.pdbx_seq_one_letter_code
_entity_poly.pdbx_strand_id
1 'polypeptide(L)'
;MGEDSAMTQWSETFLVAPSHPALPGHFPGQPVVPGVVLLDQVVAAIERYCGSTVGTLAQVKFLRPLLPAESVELKFCKDGESIRFDINRGDVTIASGSATLAAPDARA
;
A
#
# COMPACT_ATOMS: atom_id res chain seq x y z
N MET A 1 -2.25 4.67 29.45
CA MET A 1 -1.54 4.62 29.11
C MET A 1 -1.02 3.59 28.40
N GLY A 2 -0.58 2.66 28.58
CA GLY A 2 0.04 1.68 27.76
C GLY A 2 -0.78 1.15 26.63
N GLU A 3 -2.02 1.42 26.67
CA GLU A 3 -2.88 0.92 25.64
C GLU A 3 -2.51 1.45 24.26
N ASP A 4 -1.87 2.58 24.21
CA ASP A 4 -1.50 3.12 22.90
C ASP A 4 -0.37 2.35 22.27
N SER A 5 0.30 1.53 23.03
CA SER A 5 1.46 0.85 22.50
C SER A 5 1.09 -0.18 21.44
N ALA A 6 -0.19 -0.54 21.32
CA ALA A 6 -0.60 -1.49 20.31
C ALA A 6 -0.62 -0.87 18.93
N MET A 7 -0.63 0.45 18.82
CA MET A 7 -0.72 1.12 17.53
C MET A 7 0.66 1.53 17.07
N THR A 8 0.97 1.21 15.84
CA THR A 8 2.24 1.55 15.23
C THR A 8 1.97 2.23 13.91
N GLN A 9 2.65 3.35 13.69
CA GLN A 9 2.51 4.10 12.45
C GLN A 9 3.85 4.21 11.75
N TRP A 10 3.84 4.09 10.44
CA TRP A 10 5.05 4.32 9.65
C TRP A 10 4.64 4.72 8.24
N SER A 11 5.61 5.21 7.48
CA SER A 11 5.35 5.60 6.11
C SER A 11 6.57 5.29 5.25
N GLU A 12 6.32 5.18 3.95
CA GLU A 12 7.37 4.98 2.95
C GLU A 12 7.02 5.80 1.72
N THR A 13 8.02 6.19 0.97
CA THR A 13 7.82 6.90 -0.29
C THR A 13 7.94 5.92 -1.44
N PHE A 14 7.11 6.11 -2.46
CA PHE A 14 7.09 5.22 -3.60
C PHE A 14 6.90 6.01 -4.88
N LEU A 15 7.56 5.57 -5.94
CA LEU A 15 7.45 6.21 -7.24
C LEU A 15 7.53 5.14 -8.33
N VAL A 16 6.59 5.16 -9.27
CA VAL A 16 6.64 4.26 -10.41
C VAL A 16 7.37 4.97 -11.53
N ALA A 17 8.47 4.39 -11.97
CA ALA A 17 9.24 4.98 -13.06
C ALA A 17 8.42 4.94 -14.35
N PRO A 18 8.60 5.92 -15.24
CA PRO A 18 7.88 5.91 -16.51
C PRO A 18 8.16 4.67 -17.35
N SER A 19 9.28 4.00 -17.11
CA SER A 19 9.65 2.80 -17.86
C SER A 19 9.16 1.52 -17.23
N HIS A 20 8.30 1.60 -16.19
CA HIS A 20 7.83 0.40 -15.53
C HIS A 20 7.15 -0.54 -16.53
N PRO A 21 7.45 -1.85 -16.47
CA PRO A 21 6.92 -2.78 -17.49
C PRO A 21 5.40 -2.90 -17.51
N ALA A 22 4.72 -2.52 -16.44
CA ALA A 22 3.26 -2.61 -16.40
C ALA A 22 2.57 -1.48 -17.15
N LEU A 23 3.30 -0.46 -17.59
CA LEU A 23 2.69 0.71 -18.22
C LEU A 23 2.46 0.57 -19.72
N PRO A 24 3.35 -0.05 -20.51
CA PRO A 24 3.13 -0.12 -21.96
C PRO A 24 1.84 -0.83 -22.29
N GLY A 25 1.06 -0.24 -23.19
CA GLY A 25 -0.18 -0.83 -23.63
C GLY A 25 -1.36 -0.62 -22.69
N HIS A 26 -1.10 0.00 -21.54
CA HIS A 26 -2.15 0.27 -20.57
C HIS A 26 -2.54 1.73 -20.71
N PHE A 27 -3.75 2.00 -21.18
CA PHE A 27 -4.23 3.35 -21.48
C PHE A 27 -3.28 4.07 -22.45
N PRO A 28 -3.26 3.65 -23.72
CA PRO A 28 -2.37 4.27 -24.71
C PRO A 28 -2.57 5.77 -24.75
N GLY A 29 -1.48 6.52 -24.77
CA GLY A 29 -1.54 7.98 -24.84
C GLY A 29 -1.72 8.66 -23.49
N GLN A 30 -2.15 7.96 -22.46
CA GLN A 30 -2.31 8.52 -21.12
C GLN A 30 -2.04 7.43 -20.12
N PRO A 31 -0.77 7.09 -19.89
CA PRO A 31 -0.45 6.00 -18.98
C PRO A 31 -0.87 6.36 -17.56
N VAL A 32 -1.47 5.37 -16.89
CA VAL A 32 -1.89 5.48 -15.51
C VAL A 32 -1.29 4.27 -14.80
N VAL A 33 -0.80 4.47 -13.60
CA VAL A 33 -0.25 3.36 -12.82
C VAL A 33 -1.38 2.41 -12.47
N PRO A 34 -1.29 1.14 -12.87
CA PRO A 34 -2.35 0.18 -12.51
C PRO A 34 -2.47 0.01 -11.01
N GLY A 35 -3.71 -0.15 -10.53
CA GLY A 35 -3.93 -0.32 -9.10
C GLY A 35 -3.17 -1.49 -8.51
N VAL A 36 -2.99 -2.57 -9.28
CA VAL A 36 -2.27 -3.73 -8.77
C VAL A 36 -0.81 -3.39 -8.45
N VAL A 37 -0.21 -2.47 -9.19
CA VAL A 37 1.17 -2.05 -8.91
C VAL A 37 1.23 -1.36 -7.55
N LEU A 38 0.24 -0.51 -7.26
CA LEU A 38 0.19 0.16 -5.96
C LEU A 38 -0.03 -0.84 -4.84
N LEU A 39 -0.92 -1.79 -5.03
CA LEU A 39 -1.19 -2.78 -3.99
C LEU A 39 0.01 -3.69 -3.75
N ASP A 40 0.75 -4.02 -4.79
CA ASP A 40 1.97 -4.80 -4.62
C ASP A 40 2.96 -4.05 -3.73
N GLN A 41 3.05 -2.74 -3.88
CA GLN A 41 3.94 -1.94 -3.06
C GLN A 41 3.45 -1.87 -1.61
N VAL A 42 2.13 -1.76 -1.42
CA VAL A 42 1.56 -1.75 -0.09
C VAL A 42 1.90 -3.07 0.62
N VAL A 43 1.66 -4.19 -0.06
CA VAL A 43 1.93 -5.50 0.52
C VAL A 43 3.42 -5.64 0.84
N ALA A 44 4.28 -5.28 -0.11
CA ALA A 44 5.72 -5.39 0.10
C ALA A 44 6.18 -4.54 1.29
N ALA A 45 5.65 -3.32 1.41
CA ALA A 45 6.03 -2.44 2.51
C ALA A 45 5.59 -3.01 3.85
N ILE A 46 4.38 -3.55 3.92
CA ILE A 46 3.88 -4.13 5.16
C ILE A 46 4.73 -5.33 5.55
N GLU A 47 4.99 -6.22 4.60
CA GLU A 47 5.74 -7.44 4.91
C GLU A 47 7.17 -7.12 5.29
N ARG A 48 7.75 -6.10 4.66
CA ARG A 48 9.10 -5.69 4.99
C ARG A 48 9.20 -5.12 6.40
N TYR A 49 8.23 -4.29 6.76
CA TYR A 49 8.23 -3.64 8.07
C TYR A 49 7.85 -4.61 9.18
N CYS A 50 6.83 -5.43 8.95
CA CYS A 50 6.28 -6.29 9.99
C CYS A 50 6.99 -7.63 10.10
N GLY A 51 7.66 -8.07 9.04
CA GLY A 51 8.28 -9.40 9.04
C GLY A 51 7.26 -10.52 8.96
N SER A 52 6.04 -10.21 8.53
CA SER A 52 4.95 -11.18 8.46
C SER A 52 4.27 -11.06 7.11
N THR A 53 3.58 -12.11 6.72
CA THR A 53 2.90 -12.17 5.43
C THR A 53 1.52 -11.52 5.52
N VAL A 54 1.16 -10.76 4.50
CA VAL A 54 -0.20 -10.22 4.39
C VAL A 54 -1.13 -11.35 3.95
N GLY A 55 -2.21 -11.54 4.71
CA GLY A 55 -3.17 -12.58 4.40
C GLY A 55 -4.30 -12.10 3.50
N THR A 56 -4.84 -10.92 3.77
CA THR A 56 -5.96 -10.39 3.00
C THR A 56 -5.85 -8.89 2.85
N LEU A 57 -6.46 -8.37 1.79
CA LEU A 57 -6.69 -6.94 1.63
C LEU A 57 -8.20 -6.74 1.60
N ALA A 58 -8.67 -5.65 2.18
CA ALA A 58 -10.09 -5.37 2.26
C ALA A 58 -10.35 -3.89 2.09
N GLN A 59 -11.56 -3.57 1.62
CA GLN A 59 -12.03 -2.21 1.55
C GLN A 59 -11.09 -1.30 0.75
N VAL A 60 -10.46 -1.85 -0.26
CA VAL A 60 -9.54 -1.08 -1.10
C VAL A 60 -10.36 -0.17 -1.99
N LYS A 61 -10.01 1.11 -1.98
CA LYS A 61 -10.65 2.12 -2.79
C LYS A 61 -9.60 2.89 -3.56
N PHE A 62 -9.80 3.03 -4.86
CA PHE A 62 -8.95 3.86 -5.70
C PHE A 62 -9.72 5.13 -5.98
N LEU A 63 -9.24 6.25 -5.44
CA LEU A 63 -9.98 7.50 -5.46
C LEU A 63 -9.53 8.42 -6.57
N ARG A 64 -8.25 8.35 -6.96
CA ARG A 64 -7.69 9.20 -7.98
C ARG A 64 -6.62 8.43 -8.73
N PRO A 65 -6.41 8.72 -10.01
CA PRO A 65 -5.35 8.06 -10.75
C PRO A 65 -3.98 8.56 -10.31
N LEU A 66 -2.99 7.68 -10.40
CA LEU A 66 -1.61 8.03 -10.19
C LEU A 66 -0.91 7.92 -11.53
N LEU A 67 -0.16 8.95 -11.89
CA LEU A 67 0.60 8.96 -13.14
C LEU A 67 2.03 8.52 -12.88
N PRO A 68 2.70 8.00 -13.91
CA PRO A 68 4.11 7.61 -13.75
C PRO A 68 4.93 8.82 -13.34
N ALA A 69 5.98 8.56 -12.57
CA ALA A 69 6.90 9.58 -12.08
C ALA A 69 6.32 10.51 -11.01
N GLU A 70 5.08 10.27 -10.58
CA GLU A 70 4.56 11.00 -9.45
C GLU A 70 4.91 10.25 -8.18
N SER A 71 5.44 10.98 -7.21
CA SER A 71 5.82 10.38 -5.93
C SER A 71 4.64 10.37 -4.98
N VAL A 72 4.48 9.28 -4.27
CA VAL A 72 3.41 9.17 -3.27
C VAL A 72 4.01 8.70 -1.96
N GLU A 73 3.27 8.96 -0.90
CA GLU A 73 3.60 8.47 0.42
C GLU A 73 2.62 7.38 0.80
N LEU A 74 3.15 6.24 1.19
CA LEU A 74 2.35 5.14 1.70
C LEU A 74 2.36 5.28 3.21
N LYS A 75 1.18 5.50 3.79
CA LYS A 75 1.05 5.68 5.24
C LYS A 75 0.34 4.47 5.82
N PHE A 76 0.86 3.98 6.93
CA PHE A 76 0.34 2.77 7.55
C PHE A 76 0.06 3.00 9.03
N CYS A 77 -1.00 2.35 9.51
CA CYS A 77 -1.32 2.34 10.92
C CYS A 77 -1.70 0.91 11.30
N LYS A 78 -0.88 0.28 12.12
CA LYS A 78 -1.06 -1.11 12.53
C LYS A 78 -1.66 -1.17 13.92
N ASP A 79 -2.69 -1.98 14.07
CA ASP A 79 -3.34 -2.23 15.35
C ASP A 79 -3.57 -3.74 15.42
N GLY A 80 -2.75 -4.43 16.21
CA GLY A 80 -2.80 -5.88 16.25
C GLY A 80 -2.40 -6.46 14.89
N GLU A 81 -3.26 -7.29 14.33
CA GLU A 81 -3.02 -7.90 13.02
C GLU A 81 -3.60 -7.08 11.87
N SER A 82 -4.25 -5.98 12.18
CA SER A 82 -4.93 -5.17 11.17
C SER A 82 -4.10 -3.94 10.86
N ILE A 83 -3.99 -3.61 9.59
CA ILE A 83 -3.20 -2.46 9.15
C ILE A 83 -4.05 -1.65 8.18
N ARG A 84 -4.23 -0.38 8.50
CA ARG A 84 -4.87 0.54 7.57
C ARG A 84 -3.81 1.25 6.78
N PHE A 85 -4.11 1.51 5.51
CA PHE A 85 -3.14 2.21 4.68
C PHE A 85 -3.81 3.28 3.85
N ASP A 86 -3.05 4.33 3.60
CA ASP A 86 -3.43 5.40 2.70
C ASP A 86 -2.28 5.66 1.75
N ILE A 87 -2.58 5.94 0.51
CA ILE A 87 -1.59 6.33 -0.48
C ILE A 87 -1.90 7.77 -0.85
N ASN A 88 -0.97 8.66 -0.54
CA ASN A 88 -1.20 10.09 -0.72
C ASN A 88 -0.17 10.71 -1.67
N ARG A 89 -0.66 11.58 -2.55
CA ARG A 89 0.17 12.42 -3.36
C ARG A 89 0.00 13.83 -2.81
N GLY A 90 0.92 14.27 -1.97
CA GLY A 90 0.74 15.53 -1.25
C GLY A 90 -0.48 15.45 -0.36
N ASP A 91 -1.42 16.36 -0.55
CA ASP A 91 -2.63 16.39 0.24
C ASP A 91 -3.76 15.56 -0.34
N VAL A 92 -3.52 14.90 -1.46
CA VAL A 92 -4.56 14.16 -2.17
C VAL A 92 -4.42 12.68 -1.89
N THR A 93 -5.51 12.07 -1.41
CA THR A 93 -5.53 10.62 -1.21
C THR A 93 -5.80 9.93 -2.53
N ILE A 94 -4.86 9.10 -2.96
CA ILE A 94 -4.97 8.36 -4.21
C ILE A 94 -5.74 7.06 -3.98
N ALA A 95 -5.46 6.38 -2.88
CA ALA A 95 -6.10 5.11 -2.57
C ALA A 95 -6.04 4.87 -1.08
N SER A 96 -6.90 3.98 -0.60
CA SER A 96 -6.89 3.59 0.80
C SER A 96 -7.44 2.18 0.92
N GLY A 97 -7.21 1.57 2.08
CA GLY A 97 -7.73 0.25 2.35
C GLY A 97 -7.19 -0.29 3.64
N SER A 98 -7.38 -1.58 3.84
CA SER A 98 -6.85 -2.25 5.01
C SER A 98 -6.28 -3.60 4.61
N ALA A 99 -5.38 -4.09 5.46
CA ALA A 99 -4.75 -5.39 5.29
C ALA A 99 -4.82 -6.12 6.62
N THR A 100 -4.84 -7.44 6.55
CA THR A 100 -4.75 -8.28 7.73
C THR A 100 -3.57 -9.21 7.55
N LEU A 101 -2.73 -9.28 8.55
CA LEU A 101 -1.59 -10.21 8.50
C LEU A 101 -2.10 -11.63 8.60
N ALA A 102 -1.44 -12.53 7.90
CA ALA A 102 -1.80 -13.93 7.98
C ALA A 102 -1.51 -14.43 9.38
N ALA A 103 -2.41 -15.27 9.89
CA ALA A 103 -2.18 -15.88 11.19
C ALA A 103 -0.94 -16.76 11.10
N PRO A 104 -0.17 -16.86 12.16
CA PRO A 104 0.96 -17.80 12.16
C PRO A 104 0.47 -19.20 11.88
N ASP A 105 1.22 -19.93 11.08
CA ASP A 105 0.88 -21.30 10.79
C ASP A 105 1.08 -22.10 12.08
N ALA A 106 0.00 -22.71 12.55
CA ALA A 106 0.06 -23.45 13.79
C ALA A 106 1.01 -24.63 13.73
N ARG A 107 1.34 -25.07 12.51
CA ARG A 107 2.25 -26.19 12.37
C ARG A 107 3.69 -25.76 12.21
N ALA A 108 3.87 -24.49 12.06
CA ALA A 108 5.21 -23.99 11.81
C ALA A 108 6.03 -24.01 13.08
#